data_45155c9bd41f3c15aba9bf1e38384d28
#
_entry.id   45155c9bd41f3c15aba9bf1e38384d28
#
_cell.length_a   1.000
_cell.length_b   1.000
_cell.length_c   1.000
_cell.angle_alpha   90.00
_cell.angle_beta   90.00
_cell.angle_gamma   90.00
#
_symmetry.space_group_name_H-M   'P 1'
#
loop_
_entity.id
_entity.type
_entity.pdbx_description
1 polymer ?
#
loop_
_entity_poly.entity_id
_entity_poly.type
_entity_poly.pdbx_seq_one_letter_code
_entity_poly.pdbx_strand_id
1 'polypeptide(L)'
;MRLTIDGKNVEALEGMSILQAARAAGIEIPTLCYLEGVSNIGSCRLCVVEVEGTEPLVTACNTKAKEDMVVQTRTERVIEARKTVLKLLLSEHNRECFSCEGNGCCDLQKYCNEYGVETEGNYAGGRQELGRKKIDDHPFLSYDPEKCIHCQRCVMTCAHATGRHAISLGKAGGYTLIKAPFGPDWKSTLCESCGNCAQACPTGALVEKRKKNYRPWEVTRVRTTCPHCATGCQMDLIVKDGKIVDCEGADGPSNHGLLCVKGRSGSFDFVDCDERIRYPLIKNKETGEFERATWDEALDLVASKFTEIRDNFGGEALAGFACSRSCNEDIYMLQKMVRAAFKSNNTDNCARV
;
A
#
# COMPACT_ATOMS: atom_id res chain seq x y z
N MET A 1 -23.04 20.03 7.73
CA MET A 1 -24.31 19.80 6.99
C MET A 1 -24.89 18.47 7.43
N ARG A 2 -26.19 18.34 7.39
CA ARG A 2 -26.91 17.10 7.74
C ARG A 2 -27.58 16.52 6.52
N LEU A 3 -27.53 15.20 6.40
CA LEU A 3 -28.23 14.44 5.36
C LEU A 3 -28.73 13.12 5.94
N THR A 4 -29.64 12.48 5.25
CA THR A 4 -30.17 11.18 5.65
C THR A 4 -29.67 10.10 4.69
N ILE A 5 -29.06 9.03 5.20
CA ILE A 5 -28.63 7.87 4.41
C ILE A 5 -29.26 6.62 4.98
N ASP A 6 -30.06 5.91 4.18
CA ASP A 6 -30.81 4.71 4.60
C ASP A 6 -31.61 4.93 5.90
N GLY A 7 -32.23 6.08 6.06
CA GLY A 7 -33.00 6.48 7.24
C GLY A 7 -32.18 6.93 8.45
N LYS A 8 -30.85 6.94 8.37
CA LYS A 8 -29.95 7.43 9.43
C LYS A 8 -29.55 8.88 9.17
N ASN A 9 -29.62 9.72 10.20
CA ASN A 9 -29.09 11.07 10.15
C ASN A 9 -27.56 11.00 10.20
N VAL A 10 -26.91 11.62 9.22
CA VAL A 10 -25.46 11.65 9.03
C VAL A 10 -24.98 13.10 9.02
N GLU A 11 -23.95 13.37 9.79
CA GLU A 11 -23.24 14.65 9.73
C GLU A 11 -22.08 14.58 8.75
N ALA A 12 -22.00 15.51 7.83
CA ALA A 12 -20.93 15.59 6.85
C ALA A 12 -20.26 16.98 6.89
N LEU A 13 -18.96 17.01 6.63
CA LEU A 13 -18.24 18.27 6.44
C LEU A 13 -18.53 18.83 5.04
N GLU A 14 -18.37 20.12 4.90
CA GLU A 14 -18.52 20.78 3.60
C GLU A 14 -17.50 20.20 2.58
N GLY A 15 -17.97 19.92 1.38
CA GLY A 15 -17.14 19.35 0.32
C GLY A 15 -17.01 17.85 0.31
N MET A 16 -17.47 17.12 1.33
CA MET A 16 -17.50 15.66 1.30
C MET A 16 -18.41 15.14 0.18
N SER A 17 -18.02 13.97 -0.39
CA SER A 17 -18.90 13.20 -1.26
C SER A 17 -19.90 12.38 -0.41
N ILE A 18 -20.98 11.93 -1.05
CA ILE A 18 -21.95 11.01 -0.42
C ILE A 18 -21.22 9.77 0.12
N LEU A 19 -20.25 9.23 -0.62
CA LEU A 19 -19.46 8.08 -0.20
C LEU A 19 -18.65 8.36 1.07
N GLN A 20 -18.01 9.50 1.17
CA GLN A 20 -17.23 9.90 2.35
C GLN A 20 -18.13 10.07 3.58
N ALA A 21 -19.27 10.73 3.40
CA ALA A 21 -20.27 10.88 4.46
C ALA A 21 -20.82 9.52 4.94
N ALA A 22 -21.15 8.63 4.00
CA ALA A 22 -21.61 7.27 4.31
C ALA A 22 -20.57 6.47 5.11
N ARG A 23 -19.30 6.49 4.68
CA ARG A 23 -18.20 5.80 5.37
C ARG A 23 -17.96 6.33 6.78
N ALA A 24 -18.00 7.65 6.96
CA ALA A 24 -17.88 8.28 8.28
C ALA A 24 -18.99 7.82 9.23
N ALA A 25 -20.18 7.50 8.70
CA ALA A 25 -21.33 6.98 9.45
C ALA A 25 -21.37 5.44 9.55
N GLY A 26 -20.32 4.72 9.10
CA GLY A 26 -20.25 3.26 9.10
C GLY A 26 -21.18 2.60 8.07
N ILE A 27 -21.60 3.32 7.02
CA ILE A 27 -22.44 2.80 5.94
C ILE A 27 -21.55 2.43 4.76
N GLU A 28 -21.52 1.14 4.39
CA GLU A 28 -20.73 0.64 3.27
C GLU A 28 -21.45 0.86 1.93
N ILE A 29 -20.78 1.51 1.01
CA ILE A 29 -21.16 1.63 -0.39
C ILE A 29 -20.03 1.00 -1.24
N PRO A 30 -20.33 0.02 -2.12
CA PRO A 30 -19.30 -0.70 -2.87
C PRO A 30 -18.59 0.20 -3.89
N THR A 31 -17.28 0.00 -4.03
CA THR A 31 -16.46 0.79 -4.98
C THR A 31 -15.34 -0.08 -5.57
N LEU A 32 -15.03 0.12 -6.87
CA LEU A 32 -13.89 -0.52 -7.53
C LEU A 32 -12.86 0.49 -8.05
N CYS A 33 -13.25 1.73 -8.37
CA CYS A 33 -12.34 2.75 -8.89
C CYS A 33 -11.98 3.84 -7.87
N TYR A 34 -12.71 3.94 -6.77
CA TYR A 34 -12.45 4.92 -5.72
C TYR A 34 -11.28 4.51 -4.83
N LEU A 35 -10.40 5.44 -4.56
CA LEU A 35 -9.33 5.31 -3.57
C LEU A 35 -9.23 6.63 -2.83
N GLU A 36 -9.40 6.60 -1.51
CA GLU A 36 -9.44 7.78 -0.65
C GLU A 36 -8.22 8.68 -0.86
N GLY A 37 -8.44 9.98 -1.06
CA GLY A 37 -7.37 10.95 -1.30
C GLY A 37 -6.62 10.80 -2.64
N VAL A 38 -6.88 9.77 -3.44
CA VAL A 38 -6.12 9.44 -4.66
C VAL A 38 -6.99 9.41 -5.92
N SER A 39 -8.14 8.75 -5.87
CA SER A 39 -8.98 8.53 -7.07
C SER A 39 -10.47 8.59 -6.76
N ASN A 40 -11.20 9.48 -7.45
CA ASN A 40 -12.66 9.62 -7.38
C ASN A 40 -13.29 9.77 -8.76
N ILE A 41 -12.72 9.13 -9.78
CA ILE A 41 -13.08 9.32 -11.20
C ILE A 41 -14.47 8.81 -11.57
N GLY A 42 -15.12 8.00 -10.74
CA GLY A 42 -16.48 7.49 -10.97
C GLY A 42 -16.61 6.53 -12.16
N SER A 43 -15.52 5.93 -12.67
CA SER A 43 -15.51 5.12 -13.89
C SER A 43 -16.23 3.78 -13.75
N CYS A 44 -16.12 3.10 -12.60
CA CYS A 44 -16.70 1.77 -12.43
C CYS A 44 -18.21 1.77 -12.23
N ARG A 45 -18.82 2.87 -11.83
CA ARG A 45 -20.27 3.04 -11.60
C ARG A 45 -20.87 2.12 -10.53
N LEU A 46 -20.08 1.37 -9.78
CA LEU A 46 -20.61 0.43 -8.77
C LEU A 46 -21.18 1.15 -7.54
N CYS A 47 -20.71 2.36 -7.23
CA CYS A 47 -21.13 3.14 -6.07
C CYS A 47 -22.45 3.92 -6.29
N VAL A 48 -23.29 3.51 -7.26
CA VAL A 48 -24.56 4.19 -7.52
C VAL A 48 -25.49 4.11 -6.32
N VAL A 49 -26.19 5.22 -6.09
CA VAL A 49 -27.18 5.40 -5.03
C VAL A 49 -28.38 6.16 -5.59
N GLU A 50 -29.50 6.06 -4.92
CA GLU A 50 -30.72 6.82 -5.21
C GLU A 50 -30.77 8.03 -4.31
N VAL A 51 -31.06 9.20 -4.89
CA VAL A 51 -31.22 10.46 -4.17
C VAL A 51 -32.64 10.95 -4.40
N GLU A 52 -33.38 11.22 -3.34
CA GLU A 52 -34.76 11.72 -3.41
C GLU A 52 -34.82 12.99 -4.24
N GLY A 53 -35.82 13.09 -5.14
CA GLY A 53 -35.97 14.21 -6.07
C GLY A 53 -35.01 14.17 -7.27
N THR A 54 -34.19 13.12 -7.42
CA THR A 54 -33.28 12.96 -8.56
C THR A 54 -33.60 11.67 -9.31
N GLU A 55 -34.05 11.75 -10.58
CA GLU A 55 -34.47 10.58 -11.33
C GLU A 55 -33.34 9.59 -11.66
N PRO A 56 -32.15 10.03 -12.19
CA PRO A 56 -31.07 9.10 -12.44
C PRO A 56 -30.34 8.74 -11.13
N LEU A 57 -29.90 7.46 -11.03
CA LEU A 57 -28.97 7.05 -9.99
C LEU A 57 -27.67 7.84 -10.12
N VAL A 58 -27.14 8.32 -9.00
CA VAL A 58 -25.90 9.08 -8.96
C VAL A 58 -24.75 8.27 -8.37
N THR A 59 -23.52 8.56 -8.76
CA THR A 59 -22.34 7.91 -8.19
C THR A 59 -21.93 8.58 -6.88
N ALA A 60 -21.99 7.85 -5.77
CA ALA A 60 -21.70 8.38 -4.45
C ALA A 60 -20.26 8.90 -4.28
N CYS A 61 -19.28 8.35 -5.02
CA CYS A 61 -17.87 8.70 -4.86
C CYS A 61 -17.52 10.12 -5.35
N ASN A 62 -18.26 10.68 -6.32
CA ASN A 62 -17.99 12.00 -6.89
C ASN A 62 -19.19 12.97 -6.83
N THR A 63 -20.32 12.53 -6.29
CA THR A 63 -21.46 13.42 -5.98
C THR A 63 -21.27 14.02 -4.60
N LYS A 64 -21.29 15.35 -4.52
CA LYS A 64 -21.17 16.08 -3.24
C LYS A 64 -22.42 15.90 -2.39
N ALA A 65 -22.21 15.65 -1.11
CA ALA A 65 -23.27 15.69 -0.12
C ALA A 65 -23.83 17.11 -0.02
N LYS A 66 -25.13 17.25 0.24
CA LYS A 66 -25.82 18.52 0.41
C LYS A 66 -26.69 18.46 1.66
N GLU A 67 -27.02 19.65 2.20
CA GLU A 67 -27.96 19.77 3.32
C GLU A 67 -29.31 19.16 2.95
N ASP A 68 -29.94 18.47 3.90
CA ASP A 68 -31.24 17.80 3.80
C ASP A 68 -31.38 16.76 2.67
N MET A 69 -30.24 16.31 2.09
CA MET A 69 -30.25 15.27 1.07
C MET A 69 -30.70 13.93 1.67
N VAL A 70 -31.62 13.25 1.00
CA VAL A 70 -32.05 11.89 1.37
C VAL A 70 -31.50 10.91 0.35
N VAL A 71 -30.69 9.95 0.84
CA VAL A 71 -29.96 8.97 0.03
C VAL A 71 -30.39 7.56 0.43
N GLN A 72 -30.66 6.72 -0.57
CA GLN A 72 -30.93 5.30 -0.40
C GLN A 72 -29.84 4.49 -1.09
N THR A 73 -29.21 3.57 -0.35
CA THR A 73 -28.06 2.81 -0.86
C THR A 73 -28.40 1.36 -1.22
N ARG A 74 -29.60 0.87 -0.87
CA ARG A 74 -29.99 -0.54 -0.99
C ARG A 74 -31.39 -0.75 -1.55
N THR A 75 -31.96 0.20 -2.32
CA THR A 75 -33.22 -0.04 -3.04
C THR A 75 -33.05 -1.15 -4.09
N GLU A 76 -34.14 -1.79 -4.45
CA GLU A 76 -34.12 -2.80 -5.52
C GLU A 76 -33.49 -2.25 -6.82
N ARG A 77 -33.83 -1.02 -7.17
CA ARG A 77 -33.29 -0.31 -8.33
C ARG A 77 -31.76 -0.15 -8.24
N VAL A 78 -31.23 0.20 -7.07
CA VAL A 78 -29.78 0.32 -6.82
C VAL A 78 -29.10 -1.04 -6.93
N ILE A 79 -29.70 -2.08 -6.34
CA ILE A 79 -29.15 -3.45 -6.36
C ILE A 79 -29.08 -3.98 -7.79
N GLU A 80 -30.15 -3.85 -8.58
CA GLU A 80 -30.18 -4.29 -9.98
C GLU A 80 -29.21 -3.51 -10.87
N ALA A 81 -29.06 -2.21 -10.64
CA ALA A 81 -28.05 -1.41 -11.33
C ALA A 81 -26.63 -1.91 -11.03
N ARG A 82 -26.31 -2.23 -9.77
CA ARG A 82 -25.00 -2.78 -9.37
C ARG A 82 -24.75 -4.16 -9.97
N LYS A 83 -25.73 -5.04 -9.98
CA LYS A 83 -25.65 -6.34 -10.67
C LYS A 83 -25.36 -6.17 -12.15
N THR A 84 -26.05 -5.23 -12.81
CA THR A 84 -25.81 -4.92 -14.23
C THR A 84 -24.38 -4.43 -14.45
N VAL A 85 -23.88 -3.54 -13.62
CA VAL A 85 -22.48 -3.06 -13.67
C VAL A 85 -21.50 -4.22 -13.51
N LEU A 86 -21.70 -5.10 -12.54
CA LEU A 86 -20.83 -6.26 -12.32
C LEU A 86 -20.84 -7.21 -13.52
N LYS A 87 -22.02 -7.48 -14.10
CA LYS A 87 -22.14 -8.27 -15.35
C LYS A 87 -21.38 -7.66 -16.52
N LEU A 88 -21.47 -6.33 -16.70
CA LEU A 88 -20.71 -5.62 -17.71
C LEU A 88 -19.20 -5.71 -17.50
N LEU A 89 -18.72 -5.58 -16.27
CA LEU A 89 -17.30 -5.75 -15.95
C LEU A 89 -16.83 -7.17 -16.21
N LEU A 90 -17.65 -8.18 -15.92
CA LEU A 90 -17.34 -9.59 -16.17
C LEU A 90 -17.36 -9.97 -17.65
N SER A 91 -18.07 -9.21 -18.51
CA SER A 91 -18.17 -9.53 -19.93
C SER A 91 -16.83 -9.48 -20.66
N GLU A 92 -15.90 -8.63 -20.21
CA GLU A 92 -14.55 -8.52 -20.76
C GLU A 92 -13.45 -9.10 -19.84
N HIS A 93 -13.79 -9.48 -18.62
CA HIS A 93 -12.83 -9.94 -17.61
C HIS A 93 -12.51 -11.44 -17.75
N ASN A 94 -11.23 -11.81 -17.64
CA ASN A 94 -10.84 -13.21 -17.53
C ASN A 94 -11.29 -13.77 -16.18
N ARG A 95 -12.17 -14.78 -16.22
CA ARG A 95 -12.88 -15.33 -15.07
C ARG A 95 -12.26 -16.60 -14.50
N GLU A 96 -11.02 -16.91 -14.84
CA GLU A 96 -10.27 -18.03 -14.27
C GLU A 96 -9.84 -17.72 -12.82
N CYS A 97 -10.83 -17.51 -11.94
CA CYS A 97 -10.57 -17.08 -10.57
C CYS A 97 -9.70 -18.07 -9.77
N PHE A 98 -9.86 -19.37 -10.00
CA PHE A 98 -9.10 -20.39 -9.26
C PHE A 98 -7.59 -20.34 -9.52
N SER A 99 -7.18 -20.00 -10.74
CA SER A 99 -5.77 -19.85 -11.13
C SER A 99 -5.25 -18.42 -10.96
N CYS A 100 -6.14 -17.48 -10.62
CA CYS A 100 -5.80 -16.06 -10.51
C CYS A 100 -5.02 -15.78 -9.23
N GLU A 101 -3.96 -14.98 -9.34
CA GLU A 101 -3.17 -14.51 -8.19
C GLU A 101 -3.97 -13.63 -7.22
N GLY A 102 -5.05 -12.97 -7.72
CA GLY A 102 -5.99 -12.19 -6.91
C GLY A 102 -7.07 -13.01 -6.20
N ASN A 103 -7.10 -14.33 -6.36
CA ASN A 103 -8.15 -15.17 -5.76
C ASN A 103 -8.19 -15.04 -4.22
N GLY A 104 -9.37 -14.73 -3.69
CA GLY A 104 -9.61 -14.53 -2.25
C GLY A 104 -9.30 -13.11 -1.73
N CYS A 105 -8.67 -12.23 -2.56
CA CYS A 105 -8.42 -10.82 -2.23
C CYS A 105 -8.87 -9.84 -3.33
N CYS A 106 -9.61 -10.33 -4.33
CA CYS A 106 -10.13 -9.52 -5.44
C CYS A 106 -11.43 -8.84 -5.06
N ASP A 107 -11.47 -7.49 -5.11
CA ASP A 107 -12.68 -6.72 -4.82
C ASP A 107 -13.83 -7.04 -5.82
N LEU A 108 -13.50 -7.31 -7.10
CA LEU A 108 -14.51 -7.69 -8.09
C LEU A 108 -15.15 -9.05 -7.71
N GLN A 109 -14.36 -10.04 -7.34
CA GLN A 109 -14.84 -11.35 -6.87
C GLN A 109 -15.70 -11.20 -5.61
N LYS A 110 -15.27 -10.39 -4.64
CA LYS A 110 -16.03 -10.08 -3.42
C LYS A 110 -17.42 -9.55 -3.75
N TYR A 111 -17.50 -8.52 -4.60
CA TYR A 111 -18.79 -7.91 -4.92
C TYR A 111 -19.67 -8.80 -5.81
N CYS A 112 -19.09 -9.60 -6.70
CA CYS A 112 -19.87 -10.60 -7.45
C CYS A 112 -20.55 -11.59 -6.49
N ASN A 113 -19.83 -12.09 -5.50
CA ASN A 113 -20.38 -12.98 -4.46
C ASN A 113 -21.46 -12.28 -3.63
N GLU A 114 -21.20 -11.04 -3.18
CA GLU A 114 -22.13 -10.25 -2.35
C GLU A 114 -23.48 -10.00 -3.06
N TYR A 115 -23.44 -9.70 -4.37
CA TYR A 115 -24.62 -9.40 -5.17
C TYR A 115 -25.21 -10.63 -5.88
N GLY A 116 -24.67 -11.82 -5.67
CA GLY A 116 -25.16 -13.05 -6.30
C GLY A 116 -25.00 -13.02 -7.83
N VAL A 117 -23.93 -12.41 -8.33
CA VAL A 117 -23.59 -12.39 -9.77
C VAL A 117 -22.63 -13.52 -10.06
N GLU A 118 -23.07 -14.51 -10.83
CA GLU A 118 -22.25 -15.67 -11.20
C GLU A 118 -21.04 -15.24 -12.03
N THR A 119 -19.86 -15.70 -11.66
CA THR A 119 -18.62 -15.40 -12.40
C THR A 119 -18.50 -16.22 -13.69
N GLU A 120 -19.25 -17.30 -13.83
CA GLU A 120 -19.22 -18.22 -14.99
C GLU A 120 -20.32 -17.95 -16.02
N GLY A 121 -21.23 -17.00 -15.74
CA GLY A 121 -22.35 -16.70 -16.64
C GLY A 121 -21.94 -16.11 -18.01
N ASN A 122 -22.74 -16.36 -19.03
CA ASN A 122 -22.60 -15.71 -20.33
C ASN A 122 -23.25 -14.33 -20.29
N TYR A 123 -22.46 -13.27 -20.37
CA TYR A 123 -22.91 -11.90 -20.36
C TYR A 123 -22.66 -11.25 -21.74
N ALA A 124 -23.69 -10.58 -22.27
CA ALA A 124 -23.60 -9.69 -23.44
C ALA A 124 -22.84 -10.25 -24.67
N GLY A 125 -23.16 -11.47 -25.12
CA GLY A 125 -22.58 -12.06 -26.32
C GLY A 125 -21.31 -12.88 -26.11
N GLY A 126 -20.98 -13.21 -24.88
CA GLY A 126 -19.81 -14.00 -24.52
C GLY A 126 -18.56 -13.14 -24.32
N ARG A 127 -17.59 -13.71 -23.61
CA ARG A 127 -16.28 -13.09 -23.45
C ARG A 127 -15.59 -13.04 -24.82
N GLN A 128 -15.25 -11.87 -25.28
CA GLN A 128 -14.30 -11.73 -26.37
C GLN A 128 -12.90 -11.97 -25.78
N GLU A 129 -12.26 -13.06 -26.16
CA GLU A 129 -10.82 -13.21 -25.99
C GLU A 129 -10.15 -12.16 -26.85
N LEU A 130 -9.71 -11.08 -26.22
CA LEU A 130 -9.14 -9.95 -26.93
C LEU A 130 -7.70 -10.21 -27.34
N GLY A 131 -7.14 -11.39 -26.99
CA GLY A 131 -5.78 -11.81 -27.33
C GLY A 131 -4.71 -10.89 -26.75
N ARG A 132 -5.03 -10.18 -25.68
CA ARG A 132 -4.11 -9.25 -25.02
C ARG A 132 -3.04 -10.05 -24.29
N LYS A 133 -1.78 -9.85 -24.69
CA LYS A 133 -0.66 -10.54 -24.05
C LYS A 133 -0.39 -9.96 -22.68
N LYS A 134 -0.14 -10.83 -21.72
CA LYS A 134 0.39 -10.47 -20.39
C LYS A 134 1.72 -9.73 -20.56
N ILE A 135 1.88 -8.60 -19.88
CA ILE A 135 3.13 -7.81 -19.86
C ILE A 135 3.90 -8.24 -18.62
N ASP A 136 5.08 -8.81 -18.83
CA ASP A 136 5.89 -9.45 -17.79
C ASP A 136 7.38 -9.05 -17.86
N ASP A 137 7.69 -7.96 -18.55
CA ASP A 137 9.05 -7.42 -18.73
C ASP A 137 9.56 -6.63 -17.51
N HIS A 138 8.65 -6.13 -16.65
CA HIS A 138 9.04 -5.43 -15.44
C HIS A 138 9.66 -6.39 -14.39
N PRO A 139 10.76 -6.02 -13.68
CA PRO A 139 11.45 -6.92 -12.76
C PRO A 139 10.61 -7.39 -11.57
N PHE A 140 9.69 -6.56 -11.09
CA PHE A 140 8.91 -6.83 -9.85
C PHE A 140 7.40 -6.93 -10.08
N LEU A 141 6.89 -6.46 -11.20
CA LEU A 141 5.46 -6.37 -11.47
C LEU A 141 5.08 -7.16 -12.71
N SER A 142 3.87 -7.69 -12.71
CA SER A 142 3.23 -8.33 -13.85
C SER A 142 1.86 -7.71 -14.10
N TYR A 143 1.53 -7.45 -15.36
CA TYR A 143 0.24 -6.90 -15.76
C TYR A 143 -0.47 -7.81 -16.76
N ASP A 144 -1.67 -8.23 -16.38
CA ASP A 144 -2.56 -9.01 -17.23
C ASP A 144 -3.74 -8.12 -17.70
N PRO A 145 -3.73 -7.66 -18.95
CA PRO A 145 -4.80 -6.81 -19.49
C PRO A 145 -6.16 -7.49 -19.55
N GLU A 146 -6.21 -8.83 -19.62
CA GLU A 146 -7.46 -9.60 -19.65
C GLU A 146 -8.20 -9.59 -18.30
N LYS A 147 -7.52 -9.20 -17.23
CA LYS A 147 -8.07 -9.04 -15.87
C LYS A 147 -8.28 -7.58 -15.48
N CYS A 148 -7.99 -6.63 -16.37
CA CYS A 148 -8.09 -5.21 -16.10
C CYS A 148 -9.53 -4.70 -16.32
N ILE A 149 -10.10 -4.05 -15.31
CA ILE A 149 -11.42 -3.40 -15.35
C ILE A 149 -11.35 -1.89 -15.65
N HIS A 150 -10.20 -1.39 -16.07
CA HIS A 150 -9.94 0.02 -16.43
C HIS A 150 -10.30 1.05 -15.33
N CYS A 151 -10.24 0.66 -14.07
CA CYS A 151 -10.60 1.50 -12.92
C CYS A 151 -9.62 2.65 -12.67
N GLN A 152 -8.44 2.64 -13.28
CA GLN A 152 -7.37 3.65 -13.18
C GLN A 152 -6.80 3.88 -11.76
N ARG A 153 -7.14 3.08 -10.76
CA ARG A 153 -6.55 3.24 -9.41
C ARG A 153 -5.02 3.23 -9.45
N CYS A 154 -4.42 2.32 -10.22
CA CYS A 154 -2.97 2.22 -10.39
C CYS A 154 -2.37 3.47 -11.04
N VAL A 155 -3.00 4.03 -12.07
CA VAL A 155 -2.57 5.26 -12.76
C VAL A 155 -2.63 6.44 -11.80
N MET A 156 -3.76 6.63 -11.11
CA MET A 156 -3.95 7.71 -10.14
C MET A 156 -2.98 7.57 -8.95
N THR A 157 -2.74 6.36 -8.46
CA THR A 157 -1.72 6.12 -7.41
C THR A 157 -0.33 6.52 -7.90
N CYS A 158 0.06 6.13 -9.11
CA CYS A 158 1.36 6.50 -9.66
C CYS A 158 1.50 8.00 -9.89
N ALA A 159 0.43 8.67 -10.32
CA ALA A 159 0.42 10.10 -10.58
C ALA A 159 0.34 10.95 -9.31
N HIS A 160 -0.67 10.69 -8.46
CA HIS A 160 -1.02 11.59 -7.36
C HIS A 160 -0.41 11.18 -6.02
N ALA A 161 -0.25 9.88 -5.77
CA ALA A 161 0.29 9.43 -4.51
C ALA A 161 1.83 9.32 -4.53
N THR A 162 2.43 8.90 -5.66
CA THR A 162 3.90 8.78 -5.76
C THR A 162 4.56 9.87 -6.61
N GLY A 163 3.80 10.64 -7.38
CA GLY A 163 4.31 11.71 -8.24
C GLY A 163 5.19 11.24 -9.41
N ARG A 164 5.15 9.93 -9.77
CA ARG A 164 6.07 9.36 -10.78
C ARG A 164 5.52 9.36 -12.19
N HIS A 165 4.19 9.28 -12.37
CA HIS A 165 3.57 9.24 -13.70
C HIS A 165 4.18 8.17 -14.64
N ALA A 166 4.69 7.07 -14.04
CA ALA A 166 5.38 6.03 -14.79
C ALA A 166 4.43 5.14 -15.61
N ILE A 167 3.15 5.19 -15.31
CA ILE A 167 2.11 4.43 -16.01
C ILE A 167 0.94 5.34 -16.39
N SER A 168 0.31 5.03 -17.50
CA SER A 168 -0.82 5.79 -18.03
C SER A 168 -1.85 4.87 -18.67
N LEU A 169 -3.04 5.40 -18.91
CA LEU A 169 -4.04 4.77 -19.74
C LEU A 169 -3.73 5.10 -21.21
N GLY A 170 -3.66 4.11 -22.07
CA GLY A 170 -3.38 4.29 -23.48
C GLY A 170 -4.18 3.34 -24.35
N LYS A 171 -4.19 3.57 -25.67
CA LYS A 171 -4.82 2.69 -26.64
C LYS A 171 -3.79 1.84 -27.37
N ALA A 172 -4.13 0.58 -27.64
CA ALA A 172 -3.38 -0.31 -28.51
C ALA A 172 -4.38 -0.96 -29.47
N GLY A 173 -4.40 -0.49 -30.74
CA GLY A 173 -5.49 -0.82 -31.65
C GLY A 173 -6.84 -0.33 -31.13
N GLY A 174 -7.82 -1.19 -31.07
CA GLY A 174 -9.16 -0.89 -30.52
C GLY A 174 -9.31 -0.94 -29.02
N TYR A 175 -8.23 -1.25 -28.26
CA TYR A 175 -8.32 -1.56 -26.83
C TYR A 175 -7.67 -0.50 -25.97
N THR A 176 -8.20 -0.35 -24.76
CA THR A 176 -7.59 0.47 -23.69
C THR A 176 -6.72 -0.42 -22.80
N LEU A 177 -5.51 0.04 -22.52
CA LEU A 177 -4.52 -0.67 -21.70
C LEU A 177 -3.86 0.29 -20.72
N ILE A 178 -3.33 -0.28 -19.65
CA ILE A 178 -2.33 0.43 -18.84
C ILE A 178 -0.99 0.33 -19.57
N LYS A 179 -0.39 1.46 -19.86
CA LYS A 179 0.86 1.58 -20.61
C LYS A 179 1.90 2.41 -19.87
N ALA A 180 3.15 2.11 -20.16
CA ALA A 180 4.25 3.02 -19.91
C ALA A 180 4.11 4.30 -20.76
N PRO A 181 4.34 5.50 -20.19
CA PRO A 181 4.10 6.74 -20.93
C PRO A 181 5.06 6.96 -22.12
N PHE A 182 6.31 6.48 -22.05
CA PHE A 182 7.36 6.85 -22.99
C PHE A 182 8.13 5.68 -23.60
N GLY A 183 7.60 4.47 -23.57
CA GLY A 183 8.31 3.32 -24.10
C GLY A 183 7.46 2.09 -24.27
N PRO A 184 7.97 1.10 -25.01
CA PRO A 184 7.28 -0.16 -25.22
C PRO A 184 7.30 -1.06 -24.00
N ASP A 185 8.22 -0.85 -23.07
CA ASP A 185 8.38 -1.65 -21.86
C ASP A 185 8.37 -0.79 -20.59
N TRP A 186 8.06 -1.40 -19.47
CA TRP A 186 7.97 -0.73 -18.18
C TRP A 186 9.33 -0.35 -17.61
N LYS A 187 10.40 -1.03 -18.03
CA LYS A 187 11.76 -0.79 -17.56
C LYS A 187 12.31 0.54 -18.03
N SER A 188 11.85 1.01 -19.20
CA SER A 188 12.28 2.29 -19.79
C SER A 188 11.59 3.51 -19.18
N THR A 189 10.73 3.32 -18.16
CA THR A 189 9.97 4.39 -17.52
C THR A 189 10.65 4.94 -16.27
N LEU A 190 10.10 6.01 -15.70
CA LEU A 190 10.48 6.54 -14.39
C LEU A 190 9.99 5.69 -13.21
N CYS A 191 9.69 4.41 -13.45
CA CYS A 191 9.18 3.51 -12.43
C CYS A 191 10.26 3.17 -11.39
N GLU A 192 9.95 3.40 -10.12
CA GLU A 192 10.83 3.07 -8.98
C GLU A 192 10.54 1.70 -8.37
N SER A 193 9.70 0.89 -9.02
CA SER A 193 9.34 -0.45 -8.55
C SER A 193 8.71 -0.49 -7.14
N CYS A 194 8.04 0.59 -6.73
CA CYS A 194 7.50 0.71 -5.38
C CYS A 194 6.30 -0.21 -5.08
N GLY A 195 5.64 -0.77 -6.11
CA GLY A 195 4.52 -1.71 -5.96
C GLY A 195 3.18 -1.10 -5.52
N ASN A 196 3.09 0.22 -5.25
CA ASN A 196 1.85 0.84 -4.78
C ASN A 196 0.70 0.73 -5.79
N CYS A 197 0.99 0.68 -7.07
CA CYS A 197 0.01 0.46 -8.13
C CYS A 197 -0.57 -0.97 -8.08
N ALA A 198 0.22 -1.98 -7.73
CA ALA A 198 -0.25 -3.35 -7.55
C ALA A 198 -1.13 -3.46 -6.30
N GLN A 199 -0.72 -2.87 -5.17
CA GLN A 199 -1.53 -2.80 -3.96
C GLN A 199 -2.87 -2.06 -4.18
N ALA A 200 -2.88 -1.04 -5.04
CA ALA A 200 -4.08 -0.29 -5.37
C ALA A 200 -5.02 -1.04 -6.35
N CYS A 201 -4.56 -2.10 -7.02
CA CYS A 201 -5.36 -2.82 -8.00
C CYS A 201 -6.47 -3.61 -7.31
N PRO A 202 -7.76 -3.40 -7.70
CA PRO A 202 -8.88 -4.10 -7.08
C PRO A 202 -9.12 -5.50 -7.64
N THR A 203 -8.30 -5.92 -8.61
CA THR A 203 -8.36 -7.24 -9.26
C THR A 203 -6.97 -7.87 -9.36
N GLY A 204 -6.86 -9.08 -9.89
CA GLY A 204 -5.58 -9.71 -10.20
C GLY A 204 -4.91 -9.22 -11.49
N ALA A 205 -5.27 -8.04 -12.00
CA ALA A 205 -4.72 -7.53 -13.25
C ALA A 205 -3.28 -7.01 -13.13
N LEU A 206 -2.97 -6.32 -12.05
CA LEU A 206 -1.62 -5.81 -11.76
C LEU A 206 -1.18 -6.38 -10.42
N VAL A 207 -0.15 -7.20 -10.44
CA VAL A 207 0.32 -7.95 -9.28
C VAL A 207 1.84 -7.88 -9.14
N GLU A 208 2.33 -8.11 -7.94
CA GLU A 208 3.75 -8.31 -7.70
C GLU A 208 4.16 -9.71 -8.15
N LYS A 209 5.34 -9.85 -8.75
CA LYS A 209 5.88 -11.16 -9.19
C LYS A 209 6.29 -12.06 -8.03
N ARG A 210 6.37 -11.52 -6.83
CA ARG A 210 6.58 -12.31 -5.64
C ARG A 210 5.42 -13.28 -5.47
N LYS A 211 5.72 -14.57 -5.49
CA LYS A 211 4.69 -15.60 -5.32
C LYS A 211 4.12 -15.53 -3.91
N LYS A 212 2.83 -15.29 -3.80
CA LYS A 212 2.10 -15.42 -2.54
C LYS A 212 1.84 -16.90 -2.28
N ASN A 213 2.62 -17.51 -1.40
CA ASN A 213 2.47 -18.91 -0.99
C ASN A 213 1.47 -19.06 0.19
N TYR A 214 0.48 -18.19 0.25
CA TYR A 214 -0.52 -18.18 1.31
C TYR A 214 -1.88 -17.71 0.81
N ARG A 215 -2.93 -18.08 1.52
CA ARG A 215 -4.28 -17.54 1.35
C ARG A 215 -4.57 -16.54 2.48
N PRO A 216 -5.48 -15.57 2.30
CA PRO A 216 -5.79 -14.56 3.32
C PRO A 216 -6.18 -15.13 4.69
N TRP A 217 -6.79 -16.29 4.71
CA TRP A 217 -7.22 -16.99 5.94
C TRP A 217 -6.13 -17.85 6.61
N GLU A 218 -4.97 -18.02 5.99
CA GLU A 218 -3.83 -18.77 6.52
C GLU A 218 -2.81 -17.88 7.25
N VAL A 219 -3.03 -16.58 7.25
CA VAL A 219 -2.04 -15.59 7.73
C VAL A 219 -2.62 -14.67 8.79
N THR A 220 -1.75 -14.17 9.63
CA THR A 220 -2.03 -13.06 10.54
C THR A 220 -1.36 -11.79 10.03
N ARG A 221 -1.98 -10.63 10.33
CA ARG A 221 -1.43 -9.31 10.02
C ARG A 221 -0.91 -8.66 11.29
N VAL A 222 0.35 -8.28 11.29
CA VAL A 222 1.00 -7.64 12.44
C VAL A 222 1.41 -6.23 12.04
N ARG A 223 0.73 -5.23 12.61
CA ARG A 223 1.04 -3.82 12.40
C ARG A 223 2.38 -3.46 13.02
N THR A 224 3.25 -2.82 12.23
CA THR A 224 4.55 -2.33 12.68
C THR A 224 4.98 -1.08 11.91
N THR A 225 6.09 -0.50 12.34
CA THR A 225 6.75 0.62 11.66
C THR A 225 7.90 0.10 10.80
N CYS A 226 8.00 0.59 9.58
CA CYS A 226 9.09 0.25 8.66
C CYS A 226 10.45 0.69 9.24
N PRO A 227 11.46 -0.20 9.29
CA PRO A 227 12.76 0.11 9.91
C PRO A 227 13.78 0.79 8.99
N HIS A 228 13.42 1.12 7.74
CA HIS A 228 14.42 1.52 6.74
C HIS A 228 14.79 3.01 6.76
N CYS A 229 13.94 3.88 7.30
CA CYS A 229 14.24 5.31 7.39
C CYS A 229 13.31 6.04 8.37
N ALA A 230 13.65 7.30 8.67
CA ALA A 230 12.92 8.15 9.60
C ALA A 230 11.50 8.57 9.16
N THR A 231 11.06 8.19 7.97
CA THR A 231 9.67 8.45 7.53
C THR A 231 8.66 7.76 8.43
N GLY A 232 9.03 6.61 9.05
CA GLY A 232 8.17 5.92 10.01
C GLY A 232 6.89 5.35 9.40
N CYS A 233 6.96 4.89 8.15
CA CYS A 233 5.81 4.30 7.44
C CYS A 233 5.21 3.15 8.22
N GLN A 234 3.88 3.15 8.38
CA GLN A 234 3.15 2.02 8.94
C GLN A 234 2.99 0.93 7.88
N MET A 235 3.19 -0.31 8.30
CA MET A 235 3.09 -1.50 7.46
C MET A 235 2.49 -2.66 8.23
N ASP A 236 1.84 -3.55 7.52
CA ASP A 236 1.38 -4.83 8.04
C ASP A 236 2.32 -5.93 7.54
N LEU A 237 2.99 -6.60 8.47
CA LEU A 237 3.72 -7.82 8.19
C LEU A 237 2.71 -8.96 8.06
N ILE A 238 2.82 -9.74 7.01
CA ILE A 238 2.00 -10.92 6.77
C ILE A 238 2.76 -12.13 7.30
N VAL A 239 2.21 -12.74 8.34
CA VAL A 239 2.87 -13.83 9.07
C VAL A 239 2.12 -15.14 8.87
N LYS A 240 2.82 -16.18 8.42
CA LYS A 240 2.35 -17.56 8.31
C LYS A 240 3.31 -18.46 9.09
N ASP A 241 2.75 -19.30 9.97
CA ASP A 241 3.51 -20.28 10.76
C ASP A 241 4.72 -19.66 11.50
N GLY A 242 4.54 -18.45 12.03
CA GLY A 242 5.58 -17.71 12.76
C GLY A 242 6.68 -17.06 11.89
N LYS A 243 6.57 -17.16 10.56
CA LYS A 243 7.50 -16.53 9.61
C LYS A 243 6.85 -15.38 8.85
N ILE A 244 7.61 -14.33 8.62
CA ILE A 244 7.17 -13.22 7.78
C ILE A 244 7.26 -13.67 6.32
N VAL A 245 6.13 -13.68 5.62
CA VAL A 245 6.04 -14.16 4.22
C VAL A 245 5.79 -13.02 3.23
N ASP A 246 5.27 -11.87 3.71
CA ASP A 246 5.00 -10.70 2.87
C ASP A 246 4.85 -9.46 3.75
N CYS A 247 4.72 -8.28 3.12
CA CYS A 247 4.30 -7.05 3.80
C CYS A 247 3.43 -6.19 2.90
N GLU A 248 2.54 -5.43 3.51
CA GLU A 248 1.66 -4.49 2.82
C GLU A 248 1.74 -3.12 3.50
N GLY A 249 1.57 -2.05 2.70
CA GLY A 249 1.46 -0.71 3.26
C GLY A 249 0.18 -0.57 4.06
N ALA A 250 0.31 -0.05 5.28
CA ALA A 250 -0.80 0.19 6.17
C ALA A 250 -1.01 1.70 6.38
N ASP A 251 -2.25 2.10 6.63
CA ASP A 251 -2.56 3.50 6.87
C ASP A 251 -1.86 4.01 8.12
N GLY A 252 -1.13 5.08 7.95
CA GLY A 252 -0.39 5.78 8.98
C GLY A 252 -0.18 7.24 8.61
N PRO A 253 0.09 8.11 9.58
CA PRO A 253 0.12 9.56 9.37
C PRO A 253 1.19 10.02 8.38
N SER A 254 2.26 9.23 8.18
CA SER A 254 3.37 9.58 7.29
C SER A 254 3.26 8.97 5.90
N ASN A 255 2.53 7.87 5.73
CA ASN A 255 2.55 7.10 4.48
C ASN A 255 1.18 6.80 3.86
N HIS A 256 0.07 7.01 4.58
CA HIS A 256 -1.29 6.83 4.05
C HIS A 256 -1.48 5.54 3.23
N GLY A 257 -0.96 4.42 3.74
CA GLY A 257 -1.04 3.11 3.08
C GLY A 257 0.03 2.85 2.00
N LEU A 258 0.91 3.81 1.71
CA LEU A 258 1.95 3.68 0.68
C LEU A 258 3.27 3.16 1.27
N LEU A 259 4.03 2.44 0.46
CA LEU A 259 5.41 2.05 0.77
C LEU A 259 6.31 2.32 -0.42
N CYS A 260 7.58 2.63 -0.15
CA CYS A 260 8.61 2.59 -1.18
C CYS A 260 9.08 1.15 -1.45
N VAL A 261 9.89 0.95 -2.49
CA VAL A 261 10.43 -0.38 -2.82
C VAL A 261 11.15 -1.06 -1.66
N LYS A 262 11.90 -0.31 -0.84
CA LYS A 262 12.61 -0.88 0.32
C LYS A 262 11.64 -1.37 1.39
N GLY A 263 10.66 -0.56 1.74
CA GLY A 263 9.64 -0.93 2.72
C GLY A 263 8.84 -2.16 2.28
N ARG A 264 8.50 -2.24 1.00
CA ARG A 264 7.70 -3.34 0.45
C ARG A 264 8.50 -4.62 0.20
N SER A 265 9.66 -4.50 -0.44
CA SER A 265 10.40 -5.67 -0.93
C SER A 265 11.59 -6.07 -0.06
N GLY A 266 12.09 -5.20 0.82
CA GLY A 266 13.27 -5.41 1.62
C GLY A 266 13.05 -5.42 3.13
N SER A 267 11.79 -5.26 3.60
CA SER A 267 11.52 -5.00 5.02
C SER A 267 11.73 -6.20 5.94
N PHE A 268 11.75 -7.41 5.43
CA PHE A 268 11.69 -8.60 6.27
C PHE A 268 12.65 -9.72 5.85
N ASP A 269 13.23 -9.69 4.67
CA ASP A 269 14.14 -10.74 4.20
C ASP A 269 15.35 -10.92 5.12
N PHE A 270 15.79 -9.83 5.77
CA PHE A 270 16.92 -9.85 6.70
C PHE A 270 16.57 -10.36 8.11
N VAL A 271 15.29 -10.49 8.46
CA VAL A 271 14.88 -10.84 9.85
C VAL A 271 15.36 -12.23 10.23
N ASP A 272 15.20 -13.19 9.31
CA ASP A 272 15.60 -14.59 9.50
C ASP A 272 16.85 -14.98 8.72
N CYS A 273 17.61 -14.01 8.20
CA CYS A 273 18.87 -14.24 7.51
C CYS A 273 19.92 -14.80 8.46
N ASP A 274 20.62 -15.84 8.04
CA ASP A 274 21.69 -16.49 8.83
C ASP A 274 22.88 -15.57 9.09
N GLU A 275 23.11 -14.60 8.20
CA GLU A 275 24.19 -13.60 8.33
C GLU A 275 23.87 -12.51 9.36
N ARG A 276 22.64 -12.45 9.86
CA ARG A 276 22.25 -11.43 10.84
C ARG A 276 22.94 -11.65 12.17
N ILE A 277 23.71 -10.64 12.62
CA ILE A 277 24.32 -10.62 13.94
C ILE A 277 23.21 -10.49 14.99
N ARG A 278 23.04 -11.52 15.82
CA ARG A 278 21.98 -11.58 16.87
C ARG A 278 22.51 -11.28 18.27
N TYR A 279 23.83 -11.23 18.43
CA TYR A 279 24.51 -11.01 19.71
C TYR A 279 25.66 -10.05 19.52
N PRO A 280 26.07 -9.30 20.57
CA PRO A 280 27.29 -8.51 20.52
C PRO A 280 28.51 -9.38 20.25
N LEU A 281 29.46 -8.82 19.53
CA LEU A 281 30.76 -9.45 19.28
C LEU A 281 31.86 -8.55 19.79
N ILE A 282 32.78 -9.10 20.62
CA ILE A 282 33.96 -8.39 21.11
C ILE A 282 35.19 -9.03 20.47
N LYS A 283 36.08 -8.18 19.95
CA LYS A 283 37.34 -8.65 19.38
C LYS A 283 38.29 -9.13 20.48
N ASN A 284 38.67 -10.39 20.41
CA ASN A 284 39.72 -10.95 21.26
C ASN A 284 41.08 -10.34 20.85
N LYS A 285 41.81 -9.79 21.78
CA LYS A 285 43.10 -9.10 21.52
C LYS A 285 44.24 -10.05 21.19
N GLU A 286 44.16 -11.30 21.65
CA GLU A 286 45.20 -12.30 21.45
C GLU A 286 45.07 -13.00 20.10
N THR A 287 43.84 -13.39 19.74
CA THR A 287 43.54 -14.10 18.48
C THR A 287 43.25 -13.19 17.34
N GLY A 288 42.75 -11.95 17.58
CA GLY A 288 42.26 -11.03 16.60
C GLY A 288 40.86 -11.36 16.07
N GLU A 289 40.23 -12.44 16.53
CA GLU A 289 38.94 -12.91 16.13
C GLU A 289 37.82 -12.24 16.95
N PHE A 290 36.61 -12.14 16.33
CA PHE A 290 35.42 -11.67 17.03
C PHE A 290 34.72 -12.82 17.75
N GLU A 291 34.55 -12.69 19.05
CA GLU A 291 33.90 -13.67 19.91
C GLU A 291 32.57 -13.14 20.44
N ARG A 292 31.62 -14.06 20.64
CA ARG A 292 30.30 -13.72 21.17
C ARG A 292 30.42 -13.25 22.61
N ALA A 293 29.77 -12.11 22.91
CA ALA A 293 29.67 -11.52 24.23
C ALA A 293 28.20 -11.33 24.66
N THR A 294 27.99 -11.10 25.94
CA THR A 294 26.72 -10.62 26.47
C THR A 294 26.55 -9.12 26.19
N TRP A 295 25.31 -8.63 26.28
CA TRP A 295 25.06 -7.20 26.16
C TRP A 295 25.72 -6.39 27.26
N ASP A 296 25.74 -6.91 28.50
CA ASP A 296 26.36 -6.22 29.64
C ASP A 296 27.88 -6.08 29.42
N GLU A 297 28.57 -7.16 29.05
CA GLU A 297 30.00 -7.11 28.72
C GLU A 297 30.32 -6.11 27.60
N ALA A 298 29.52 -6.11 26.55
CA ALA A 298 29.73 -5.19 25.42
C ALA A 298 29.48 -3.73 25.80
N LEU A 299 28.41 -3.45 26.55
CA LEU A 299 28.05 -2.09 26.98
C LEU A 299 29.06 -1.57 28.01
N ASP A 300 29.52 -2.39 28.97
CA ASP A 300 30.55 -2.01 29.96
C ASP A 300 31.87 -1.70 29.28
N LEU A 301 32.25 -2.50 28.27
CA LEU A 301 33.46 -2.22 27.48
C LEU A 301 33.34 -0.88 26.73
N VAL A 302 32.22 -0.61 26.10
CA VAL A 302 31.99 0.64 25.37
C VAL A 302 31.99 1.83 26.34
N ALA A 303 31.26 1.72 27.44
CA ALA A 303 31.15 2.79 28.44
C ALA A 303 32.51 3.11 29.07
N SER A 304 33.30 2.09 29.46
CA SER A 304 34.60 2.28 30.01
C SER A 304 35.58 2.94 29.03
N LYS A 305 35.55 2.54 27.76
CA LYS A 305 36.42 3.12 26.74
C LYS A 305 36.05 4.57 26.39
N PHE A 306 34.79 4.89 26.27
CA PHE A 306 34.37 6.28 26.05
C PHE A 306 34.69 7.17 27.27
N THR A 307 34.52 6.64 28.46
CA THR A 307 34.90 7.35 29.69
C THR A 307 36.42 7.62 29.76
N GLU A 308 37.23 6.60 29.47
CA GLU A 308 38.69 6.72 29.40
C GLU A 308 39.14 7.81 28.41
N ILE A 309 38.55 7.82 27.19
CA ILE A 309 38.88 8.80 26.15
C ILE A 309 38.44 10.20 26.59
N ARG A 310 37.21 10.34 27.10
CA ARG A 310 36.70 11.62 27.59
C ARG A 310 37.57 12.21 28.70
N ASP A 311 37.94 11.39 29.65
CA ASP A 311 38.67 11.85 30.85
C ASP A 311 40.14 12.19 30.53
N ASN A 312 40.75 11.49 29.56
CA ASN A 312 42.14 11.74 29.17
C ASN A 312 42.29 12.84 28.11
N PHE A 313 41.32 13.00 27.20
CA PHE A 313 41.45 13.85 26.02
C PHE A 313 40.34 14.92 25.90
N GLY A 314 39.38 14.92 26.81
CA GLY A 314 38.23 15.81 26.78
C GLY A 314 37.10 15.30 25.89
N GLY A 315 35.92 15.86 26.09
CA GLY A 315 34.73 15.49 25.34
C GLY A 315 34.82 15.71 23.82
N GLU A 316 35.62 16.68 23.42
CA GLU A 316 35.84 17.01 22.00
C GLU A 316 36.59 15.93 21.22
N ALA A 317 37.21 14.96 21.90
CA ALA A 317 37.82 13.79 21.29
C ALA A 317 36.77 12.73 20.85
N LEU A 318 35.49 12.93 21.19
CA LEU A 318 34.40 12.05 20.89
C LEU A 318 33.38 12.76 20.01
N ALA A 319 32.79 12.00 19.10
CA ALA A 319 31.74 12.47 18.19
C ALA A 319 30.65 11.40 17.99
N GLY A 320 29.47 11.84 17.55
CA GLY A 320 28.38 10.97 17.17
C GLY A 320 27.90 11.25 15.76
N PHE A 321 27.74 10.21 14.95
CA PHE A 321 27.20 10.28 13.60
C PHE A 321 25.86 9.56 13.53
N ALA A 322 24.82 10.30 13.16
CA ALA A 322 23.51 9.75 12.90
C ALA A 322 23.31 9.44 11.40
N CYS A 323 22.31 8.65 11.10
CA CYS A 323 21.89 8.40 9.74
C CYS A 323 20.49 8.95 9.51
N SER A 324 20.27 9.67 8.40
CA SER A 324 18.94 10.14 8.00
C SER A 324 17.92 9.01 7.76
N ARG A 325 18.39 7.77 7.72
CA ARG A 325 17.56 6.57 7.61
C ARG A 325 17.19 5.94 8.95
N SER A 326 17.74 6.41 10.06
CA SER A 326 17.34 5.99 11.41
C SER A 326 16.03 6.64 11.81
N CYS A 327 15.31 6.03 12.75
CA CYS A 327 14.13 6.64 13.35
C CYS A 327 14.50 7.91 14.12
N ASN A 328 13.55 8.81 14.31
CA ASN A 328 13.78 10.08 15.02
C ASN A 328 14.23 9.84 16.46
N GLU A 329 13.71 8.80 17.09
CA GLU A 329 14.05 8.39 18.45
C GLU A 329 15.54 7.99 18.56
N ASP A 330 16.07 7.24 17.61
CA ASP A 330 17.47 6.84 17.56
C ASP A 330 18.39 8.05 17.43
N ILE A 331 18.05 8.98 16.53
CA ILE A 331 18.82 10.20 16.28
C ILE A 331 18.81 11.10 17.51
N TYR A 332 17.66 11.24 18.17
CA TYR A 332 17.52 12.00 19.41
C TYR A 332 18.38 11.38 20.52
N MET A 333 18.33 10.07 20.70
CA MET A 333 19.08 9.37 21.74
C MET A 333 20.58 9.47 21.50
N LEU A 334 21.05 9.38 20.25
CA LEU A 334 22.46 9.60 19.92
C LEU A 334 22.91 11.03 20.30
N GLN A 335 22.14 12.06 19.91
CA GLN A 335 22.47 13.44 20.25
C GLN A 335 22.48 13.65 21.78
N LYS A 336 21.52 13.10 22.50
CA LYS A 336 21.43 13.15 23.94
C LYS A 336 22.65 12.48 24.59
N MET A 337 23.08 11.33 24.11
CA MET A 337 24.27 10.61 24.60
C MET A 337 25.52 11.46 24.39
N VAL A 338 25.74 12.01 23.20
CA VAL A 338 26.93 12.85 22.92
C VAL A 338 26.96 14.06 23.82
N ARG A 339 25.85 14.75 24.02
CA ARG A 339 25.82 15.94 24.91
C ARG A 339 25.92 15.61 26.39
N ALA A 340 25.19 14.60 26.86
CA ALA A 340 25.09 14.27 28.25
C ALA A 340 26.30 13.44 28.77
N ALA A 341 26.71 12.41 28.00
CA ALA A 341 27.77 11.49 28.41
C ALA A 341 29.16 11.93 27.95
N PHE A 342 29.32 12.35 26.70
CA PHE A 342 30.61 12.77 26.15
C PHE A 342 30.96 14.21 26.52
N LYS A 343 29.95 15.04 26.88
CA LYS A 343 30.11 16.49 27.10
C LYS A 343 30.61 17.24 25.86
N SER A 344 30.14 16.83 24.69
CA SER A 344 30.50 17.37 23.37
C SER A 344 29.28 17.77 22.58
N ASN A 345 29.45 18.65 21.60
CA ASN A 345 28.46 18.97 20.57
C ASN A 345 28.82 18.40 19.18
N ASN A 346 29.84 17.55 19.11
CA ASN A 346 30.33 16.95 17.88
C ASN A 346 29.31 15.91 17.35
N THR A 347 28.25 16.39 16.74
CA THR A 347 27.21 15.55 16.10
C THR A 347 27.03 15.94 14.66
N ASP A 348 26.90 14.95 13.80
CA ASP A 348 26.62 15.15 12.39
C ASP A 348 25.74 14.04 11.82
N ASN A 349 25.28 14.17 10.59
CA ASN A 349 24.55 13.12 9.90
C ASN A 349 24.87 13.07 8.41
N CYS A 350 24.56 11.94 7.78
CA CYS A 350 24.87 11.65 6.39
C CYS A 350 24.11 12.52 5.36
N ALA A 351 23.10 13.28 5.77
CA ALA A 351 22.27 14.09 4.88
C ALA A 351 22.66 15.59 4.89
N ARG A 352 23.79 15.93 5.46
CA ARG A 352 24.27 17.32 5.58
C ARG A 352 25.02 17.83 4.32
N VAL A 353 24.80 17.29 3.18
CA VAL A 353 25.45 17.75 1.92
C VAL A 353 24.55 18.72 1.19
#